data_63188a345dabcc6ec1d66002bc0d6c60
#
_entry.id   63188a345dabcc6ec1d66002bc0d6c60
#
_cell.length_a   1.000
_cell.length_b   1.000
_cell.length_c   1.000
_cell.angle_alpha   90.00
_cell.angle_beta   90.00
_cell.angle_gamma   90.00
#
_symmetry.space_group_name_H-M   'P 1'
#
loop_
_entity.id
_entity.type
_entity.pdbx_description
1 polymer ?
#
loop_
_entity_poly.entity_id
_entity_poly.type
_entity_poly.pdbx_seq_one_letter_code
_entity_poly.pdbx_strand_id
1 'polypeptide(L)'
;GVPYLQWDSIERFKPTYLIAVPSFIPALLKYAEENDIDYKSSSVKGIVCIGEPIRKDDFTLNELGERITAKWDVGLYSTYASTEMATAFTECDAGKGGHMRPELIYTEVLDEEGEPVQSGESGEVVFTTLGVEAMPLIRYRSGDICTVHYEQCTCGRTTPRLGPVLGRKKQMIKYKGTTLFPPVIFDMLDQFEEVTTYVVEASTNEYGNDHIRVYLDADLDRFDFAYKIKEAFKGRLRVTPEIQLSLIHISE
;
A
#
# COMPACT_ATOMS: atom_id res chain seq x y z
N GLY A 1 -8.16 10.47 -13.43
CA GLY A 1 -8.44 11.80 -14.00
C GLY A 1 -7.45 12.16 -15.10
N VAL A 2 -7.74 13.22 -15.86
CA VAL A 2 -6.85 13.68 -16.93
C VAL A 2 -5.78 14.60 -16.32
N PRO A 3 -4.46 14.32 -16.45
CA PRO A 3 -3.40 15.08 -15.81
C PRO A 3 -3.44 16.58 -16.10
N TYR A 4 -3.77 16.95 -17.32
CA TYR A 4 -3.93 18.35 -17.72
C TYR A 4 -4.94 19.12 -16.87
N LEU A 5 -6.14 18.53 -16.60
CA LEU A 5 -7.17 19.16 -15.75
C LEU A 5 -6.74 19.25 -14.29
N GLN A 6 -5.93 18.30 -13.84
CA GLN A 6 -5.40 18.32 -12.47
C GLN A 6 -4.40 19.46 -12.30
N TRP A 7 -3.49 19.65 -13.25
CA TRP A 7 -2.55 20.77 -13.21
C TRP A 7 -3.24 22.13 -13.38
N ASP A 8 -4.21 22.27 -14.28
CA ASP A 8 -5.03 23.50 -14.38
C ASP A 8 -5.69 23.82 -13.03
N SER A 9 -6.20 22.80 -12.34
CA SER A 9 -6.80 22.97 -11.02
C SER A 9 -5.77 23.38 -9.96
N ILE A 10 -4.58 22.77 -9.96
CA ILE A 10 -3.50 23.12 -9.01
C ILE A 10 -3.05 24.57 -9.25
N GLU A 11 -2.88 25.01 -10.47
CA GLU A 11 -2.48 26.38 -10.79
C GLU A 11 -3.55 27.40 -10.39
N ARG A 12 -4.83 27.10 -10.64
CA ARG A 12 -5.94 28.04 -10.39
C ARG A 12 -6.31 28.13 -8.93
N PHE A 13 -6.43 27.01 -8.22
CA PHE A 13 -6.91 26.95 -6.83
C PHE A 13 -5.79 26.98 -5.80
N LYS A 14 -4.55 26.71 -6.22
CA LYS A 14 -3.37 26.69 -5.35
C LYS A 14 -3.56 25.85 -4.07
N PRO A 15 -4.03 24.60 -4.18
CA PRO A 15 -4.21 23.75 -3.02
C PRO A 15 -2.87 23.50 -2.35
N THR A 16 -2.88 23.40 -1.02
CA THR A 16 -1.68 23.04 -0.25
C THR A 16 -1.59 21.54 -0.01
N TYR A 17 -2.71 20.82 -0.09
CA TYR A 17 -2.76 19.36 0.01
C TYR A 17 -3.61 18.78 -1.12
N LEU A 18 -3.17 17.61 -1.59
CA LEU A 18 -3.94 16.78 -2.52
C LEU A 18 -4.44 15.53 -1.79
N ILE A 19 -5.57 15.00 -2.24
CA ILE A 19 -6.02 13.65 -1.90
C ILE A 19 -5.93 12.85 -3.18
N ALA A 20 -5.13 11.78 -3.20
CA ALA A 20 -4.89 11.04 -4.42
C ALA A 20 -4.57 9.56 -4.13
N VAL A 21 -4.81 8.71 -5.13
CA VAL A 21 -4.27 7.37 -5.20
C VAL A 21 -2.80 7.48 -5.62
N PRO A 22 -1.84 6.96 -4.86
CA PRO A 22 -0.41 7.17 -5.07
C PRO A 22 0.07 6.83 -6.48
N SER A 23 -0.41 5.74 -7.08
CA SER A 23 -0.03 5.29 -8.43
C SER A 23 -0.36 6.28 -9.55
N PHE A 24 -1.25 7.26 -9.33
CA PHE A 24 -1.52 8.34 -10.28
C PHE A 24 -0.49 9.47 -10.25
N ILE A 25 0.27 9.60 -9.17
CA ILE A 25 1.22 10.71 -9.01
C ILE A 25 2.38 10.64 -10.03
N PRO A 26 3.01 9.47 -10.28
CA PRO A 26 4.02 9.38 -11.34
C PRO A 26 3.53 9.83 -12.71
N ALA A 27 2.30 9.47 -13.08
CA ALA A 27 1.71 9.93 -14.36
C ALA A 27 1.46 11.44 -14.38
N LEU A 28 1.03 12.01 -13.24
CA LEU A 28 0.85 13.45 -13.08
C LEU A 28 2.19 14.19 -13.22
N LEU A 29 3.26 13.68 -12.60
CA LEU A 29 4.60 14.26 -12.68
C LEU A 29 5.20 14.13 -14.09
N LYS A 30 5.04 12.96 -14.73
CA LYS A 30 5.47 12.74 -16.11
C LYS A 30 4.84 13.75 -17.07
N TYR A 31 3.52 13.96 -16.94
CA TYR A 31 2.82 14.96 -17.73
C TYR A 31 3.39 16.38 -17.50
N ALA A 32 3.70 16.74 -16.26
CA ALA A 32 4.30 18.03 -15.94
C ALA A 32 5.68 18.20 -16.59
N GLU A 33 6.53 17.16 -16.54
CA GLU A 33 7.84 17.13 -17.17
C GLU A 33 7.74 17.27 -18.70
N GLU A 34 6.77 16.60 -19.33
CA GLU A 34 6.53 16.67 -20.80
C GLU A 34 5.95 18.00 -21.27
N ASN A 35 5.35 18.79 -20.39
CA ASN A 35 4.70 20.07 -20.72
C ASN A 35 5.33 21.28 -20.01
N ASP A 36 6.59 21.14 -19.55
CA ASP A 36 7.37 22.22 -18.91
C ASP A 36 6.65 22.88 -17.72
N ILE A 37 5.84 22.13 -16.96
CA ILE A 37 5.16 22.62 -15.76
C ILE A 37 6.12 22.52 -14.57
N ASP A 38 6.40 23.65 -13.92
CA ASP A 38 7.24 23.70 -12.73
C ASP A 38 6.43 23.24 -11.48
N TYR A 39 6.27 21.91 -11.34
CA TYR A 39 5.57 21.31 -10.21
C TYR A 39 6.30 21.50 -8.89
N LYS A 40 7.63 21.71 -8.89
CA LYS A 40 8.43 21.91 -7.68
C LYS A 40 8.12 23.22 -6.98
N SER A 41 7.76 24.25 -7.74
CA SER A 41 7.33 25.56 -7.24
C SER A 41 5.82 25.64 -6.98
N SER A 42 5.10 24.54 -7.12
CA SER A 42 3.64 24.52 -6.88
C SER A 42 3.29 24.78 -5.42
N SER A 43 2.03 25.14 -5.16
CA SER A 43 1.52 25.37 -3.79
C SER A 43 1.40 24.10 -2.94
N VAL A 44 1.53 22.91 -3.56
CA VAL A 44 1.31 21.62 -2.90
C VAL A 44 2.43 21.32 -1.92
N LYS A 45 2.06 21.02 -0.67
CA LYS A 45 2.97 20.68 0.42
C LYS A 45 2.86 19.24 0.85
N GLY A 46 1.73 18.58 0.54
CA GLY A 46 1.53 17.21 0.93
C GLY A 46 0.41 16.51 0.17
N ILE A 47 0.44 15.18 0.23
CA ILE A 47 -0.51 14.30 -0.44
C ILE A 47 -1.06 13.32 0.59
N VAL A 48 -2.37 13.35 0.78
CA VAL A 48 -3.11 12.33 1.54
C VAL A 48 -3.34 11.15 0.59
N CYS A 49 -2.63 10.07 0.83
CA CYS A 49 -2.57 8.89 -0.01
C CYS A 49 -3.70 7.93 0.37
N ILE A 50 -4.60 7.65 -0.57
CA ILE A 50 -5.77 6.79 -0.39
C ILE A 50 -5.73 5.59 -1.35
N GLY A 51 -6.34 4.48 -0.95
CA GLY A 51 -6.60 3.33 -1.82
C GLY A 51 -5.42 2.39 -2.02
N GLU A 52 -4.19 2.83 -1.83
CA GLU A 52 -2.98 2.04 -1.97
C GLU A 52 -1.99 2.34 -0.82
N PRO A 53 -1.24 1.33 -0.35
CA PRO A 53 -0.21 1.56 0.65
C PRO A 53 1.00 2.32 0.06
N ILE A 54 1.57 3.24 0.84
CA ILE A 54 2.83 3.94 0.52
C ILE A 54 3.92 3.66 1.54
N ARG A 55 3.62 2.83 2.55
CA ARG A 55 4.58 2.45 3.58
C ARG A 55 4.69 0.95 3.71
N LYS A 56 5.88 0.51 4.10
CA LYS A 56 6.20 -0.83 4.57
C LYS A 56 5.74 -1.00 6.02
N ASP A 57 5.82 -2.23 6.54
CA ASP A 57 5.47 -2.58 7.92
C ASP A 57 6.29 -1.84 8.98
N ASP A 58 7.53 -1.47 8.66
CA ASP A 58 8.41 -0.66 9.50
C ASP A 58 8.15 0.86 9.42
N PHE A 59 7.12 1.29 8.69
CA PHE A 59 6.73 2.66 8.39
C PHE A 59 7.67 3.42 7.44
N THR A 60 8.71 2.81 6.89
CA THR A 60 9.45 3.42 5.80
C THR A 60 8.59 3.51 4.54
N LEU A 61 8.92 4.43 3.64
CA LEU A 61 8.24 4.47 2.36
C LEU A 61 8.52 3.20 1.56
N ASN A 62 7.52 2.72 0.84
CA ASN A 62 7.70 1.70 -0.16
C ASN A 62 8.31 2.32 -1.42
N GLU A 63 8.61 1.49 -2.42
CA GLU A 63 9.24 1.93 -3.68
C GLU A 63 8.46 3.07 -4.36
N LEU A 64 7.12 2.99 -4.39
CA LEU A 64 6.29 4.04 -4.98
C LEU A 64 6.40 5.35 -4.22
N GLY A 65 6.37 5.31 -2.89
CA GLY A 65 6.54 6.48 -2.03
C GLY A 65 7.92 7.12 -2.22
N GLU A 66 8.97 6.32 -2.30
CA GLU A 66 10.33 6.80 -2.55
C GLU A 66 10.47 7.47 -3.92
N ARG A 67 9.91 6.88 -4.97
CA ARG A 67 9.90 7.49 -6.33
C ARG A 67 9.18 8.83 -6.38
N ILE A 68 8.07 8.97 -5.65
CA ILE A 68 7.33 10.24 -5.59
C ILE A 68 8.18 11.30 -4.90
N THR A 69 8.71 11.02 -3.70
CA THR A 69 9.46 12.00 -2.91
C THR A 69 10.82 12.32 -3.50
N ALA A 70 11.43 11.44 -4.28
CA ALA A 70 12.65 11.72 -5.03
C ALA A 70 12.46 12.80 -6.10
N LYS A 71 11.25 12.92 -6.66
CA LYS A 71 10.93 13.92 -7.70
C LYS A 71 10.29 15.18 -7.12
N TRP A 72 9.40 15.02 -6.16
CA TRP A 72 8.58 16.10 -5.61
C TRP A 72 8.73 16.17 -4.09
N ASP A 73 9.25 17.27 -3.60
CA ASP A 73 9.45 17.52 -2.15
C ASP A 73 8.11 17.83 -1.47
N VAL A 74 7.31 16.79 -1.27
CA VAL A 74 5.99 16.85 -0.62
C VAL A 74 5.87 15.80 0.48
N GLY A 75 5.14 16.11 1.55
CA GLY A 75 4.80 15.12 2.57
C GLY A 75 3.82 14.08 2.03
N LEU A 76 4.06 12.79 2.30
CA LEU A 76 3.13 11.72 2.00
C LEU A 76 2.49 11.21 3.29
N TYR A 77 1.15 11.18 3.32
CA TYR A 77 0.36 10.78 4.48
C TYR A 77 -0.48 9.56 4.12
N SER A 78 -0.11 8.40 4.63
CA SER A 78 -0.87 7.16 4.42
C SER A 78 -2.24 7.25 5.10
N THR A 79 -3.25 6.66 4.46
CA THR A 79 -4.63 6.67 4.96
C THR A 79 -5.25 5.30 4.80
N TYR A 80 -5.73 4.74 5.90
CA TYR A 80 -6.61 3.58 5.89
C TYR A 80 -8.06 4.04 5.90
N ALA A 81 -8.83 3.63 4.91
CA ALA A 81 -10.24 3.94 4.78
C ALA A 81 -10.97 2.89 3.95
N SER A 82 -12.24 2.70 4.22
CA SER A 82 -13.16 1.97 3.37
C SER A 82 -14.53 2.64 3.39
N THR A 83 -15.36 2.35 2.40
CA THR A 83 -16.73 2.88 2.35
C THR A 83 -17.54 2.45 3.56
N GLU A 84 -17.33 1.22 4.02
CA GLU A 84 -18.02 0.61 5.16
C GLU A 84 -17.72 1.32 6.48
N MET A 85 -16.50 1.85 6.64
CA MET A 85 -16.08 2.58 7.85
C MET A 85 -16.73 3.96 7.96
N ALA A 86 -17.12 4.57 6.84
CA ALA A 86 -17.59 5.95 6.74
C ALA A 86 -16.62 6.99 7.36
N THR A 87 -15.38 6.62 7.59
CA THR A 87 -14.30 7.47 8.13
C THR A 87 -12.94 7.02 7.61
N ALA A 88 -11.89 7.74 7.98
CA ALA A 88 -10.52 7.44 7.59
C ALA A 88 -9.54 7.62 8.77
N PHE A 89 -8.54 6.75 8.84
CA PHE A 89 -7.41 6.86 9.75
C PHE A 89 -6.20 7.35 8.98
N THR A 90 -5.93 8.65 9.08
CA THR A 90 -4.83 9.30 8.35
C THR A 90 -3.64 9.53 9.28
N GLU A 91 -2.45 9.37 8.75
CA GLU A 91 -1.20 9.70 9.45
C GLU A 91 -1.12 11.18 9.84
N CYS A 92 -0.31 11.45 10.84
CA CYS A 92 0.24 12.77 11.12
C CYS A 92 1.67 12.86 10.58
N ASP A 93 2.34 14.02 10.81
CA ASP A 93 3.73 14.25 10.39
C ASP A 93 4.76 13.26 10.96
N ALA A 94 4.38 12.51 12.00
CA ALA A 94 5.24 11.44 12.53
C ALA A 94 5.38 10.24 11.57
N GLY A 95 4.44 10.05 10.63
CA GLY A 95 4.47 8.96 9.65
C GLY A 95 4.47 7.56 10.26
N LYS A 96 3.79 7.38 11.39
CA LYS A 96 3.80 6.13 12.20
C LYS A 96 2.41 5.54 12.37
N GLY A 97 1.67 5.43 11.28
CA GLY A 97 0.34 4.87 11.21
C GLY A 97 -0.79 5.88 11.37
N GLY A 98 -1.96 5.53 10.84
CA GLY A 98 -3.16 6.36 10.85
C GLY A 98 -3.83 6.40 12.21
N HIS A 99 -4.13 7.58 12.72
CA HIS A 99 -4.81 7.78 14.00
C HIS A 99 -6.27 7.33 13.93
N MET A 100 -6.65 6.39 14.79
CA MET A 100 -8.04 5.96 14.93
C MET A 100 -8.95 7.09 15.40
N ARG A 101 -10.24 6.99 15.08
CA ARG A 101 -11.27 7.96 15.40
C ARG A 101 -12.33 7.35 16.34
N PRO A 102 -12.00 7.18 17.65
CA PRO A 102 -12.90 6.48 18.57
C PRO A 102 -14.23 7.18 18.77
N GLU A 103 -14.32 8.46 18.42
CA GLU A 103 -15.57 9.23 18.42
C GLU A 103 -16.54 8.86 17.29
N LEU A 104 -16.06 8.21 16.22
CA LEU A 104 -16.84 7.83 15.04
C LEU A 104 -16.95 6.33 14.86
N ILE A 105 -15.95 5.57 15.35
CA ILE A 105 -15.85 4.15 15.09
C ILE A 105 -15.05 3.46 16.19
N TYR A 106 -15.58 2.36 16.70
CA TYR A 106 -14.84 1.48 17.59
C TYR A 106 -14.08 0.45 16.76
N THR A 107 -12.77 0.38 16.94
CA THR A 107 -11.89 -0.49 16.14
C THR A 107 -11.14 -1.47 17.03
N GLU A 108 -11.17 -2.73 16.63
CA GLU A 108 -10.43 -3.85 17.21
C GLU A 108 -9.46 -4.40 16.16
N VAL A 109 -8.31 -4.88 16.60
CA VAL A 109 -7.40 -5.66 15.74
C VAL A 109 -7.25 -7.02 16.39
N LEU A 110 -7.71 -8.05 15.71
CA LEU A 110 -7.92 -9.38 16.30
C LEU A 110 -7.04 -10.43 15.63
N ASP A 111 -6.54 -11.37 16.44
CA ASP A 111 -5.83 -12.56 15.97
C ASP A 111 -6.77 -13.60 15.30
N GLU A 112 -6.25 -14.81 15.04
CA GLU A 112 -7.03 -15.89 14.43
C GLU A 112 -8.08 -16.45 15.40
N GLU A 113 -7.83 -16.38 16.70
CA GLU A 113 -8.71 -16.81 17.79
C GLU A 113 -9.82 -15.79 18.09
N GLY A 114 -9.66 -14.56 17.62
CA GLY A 114 -10.59 -13.45 17.80
C GLY A 114 -10.34 -12.62 19.05
N GLU A 115 -9.13 -12.74 19.62
CA GLU A 115 -8.67 -11.95 20.76
C GLU A 115 -7.89 -10.72 20.28
N PRO A 116 -7.93 -9.58 21.03
CA PRO A 116 -7.18 -8.38 20.69
C PRO A 116 -5.67 -8.62 20.72
N VAL A 117 -4.97 -8.19 19.67
CA VAL A 117 -3.51 -8.29 19.59
C VAL A 117 -2.82 -7.20 20.43
N GLN A 118 -1.56 -7.45 20.79
CA GLN A 118 -0.73 -6.48 21.51
C GLN A 118 -0.19 -5.38 20.57
N SER A 119 0.34 -4.30 21.17
CA SER A 119 0.96 -3.22 20.41
C SER A 119 2.14 -3.73 19.57
N GLY A 120 2.16 -3.40 18.29
CA GLY A 120 3.15 -3.86 17.32
C GLY A 120 2.82 -5.19 16.65
N GLU A 121 1.80 -5.91 17.12
CA GLU A 121 1.34 -7.15 16.48
C GLU A 121 0.31 -6.87 15.38
N SER A 122 0.19 -7.81 14.46
CA SER A 122 -0.75 -7.76 13.34
C SER A 122 -1.97 -8.63 13.60
N GLY A 123 -3.12 -8.15 13.13
CA GLY A 123 -4.37 -8.89 13.18
C GLY A 123 -5.37 -8.35 12.16
N GLU A 124 -6.53 -9.00 12.11
CA GLU A 124 -7.64 -8.59 11.26
C GLU A 124 -8.31 -7.34 11.84
N VAL A 125 -8.47 -6.30 11.03
CA VAL A 125 -9.18 -5.09 11.43
C VAL A 125 -10.68 -5.38 11.47
N VAL A 126 -11.26 -5.16 12.65
CA VAL A 126 -12.68 -5.34 12.92
C VAL A 126 -13.21 -4.02 13.47
N PHE A 127 -14.37 -3.58 13.02
CA PHE A 127 -14.89 -2.30 13.48
C PHE A 127 -16.41 -2.28 13.68
N THR A 128 -16.84 -1.38 14.56
CA THR A 128 -18.23 -1.06 14.82
C THR A 128 -18.45 0.43 14.55
N THR A 129 -19.34 0.75 13.63
CA THR A 129 -19.66 2.15 13.30
C THR A 129 -20.55 2.76 14.40
N LEU A 130 -20.26 4.00 14.80
CA LEU A 130 -21.00 4.71 15.81
C LEU A 130 -21.85 5.83 15.16
N GLY A 131 -23.09 5.97 15.61
CA GLY A 131 -24.01 7.00 15.11
C GLY A 131 -24.51 6.79 13.67
N VAL A 132 -24.31 5.62 13.09
CA VAL A 132 -24.83 5.26 11.76
C VAL A 132 -26.20 4.58 11.94
N GLU A 133 -27.25 5.20 11.43
CA GLU A 133 -28.64 4.74 11.63
C GLU A 133 -29.11 3.79 10.53
N ALA A 134 -28.81 4.10 9.26
CA ALA A 134 -29.38 3.38 8.12
C ALA A 134 -28.85 1.95 7.97
N MET A 135 -27.56 1.75 8.19
CA MET A 135 -26.89 0.43 8.12
C MET A 135 -25.75 0.40 9.12
N PRO A 136 -26.02 0.26 10.44
CA PRO A 136 -24.98 0.15 11.43
C PRO A 136 -24.24 -1.18 11.26
N LEU A 137 -22.89 -1.11 11.25
CA LEU A 137 -22.03 -2.29 11.22
C LEU A 137 -21.52 -2.57 12.63
N ILE A 138 -21.76 -3.78 13.11
CA ILE A 138 -21.33 -4.24 14.45
C ILE A 138 -20.32 -5.34 14.26
N ARG A 139 -19.08 -5.12 14.77
CA ARG A 139 -17.95 -6.04 14.66
C ARG A 139 -17.75 -6.55 13.22
N TYR A 140 -17.81 -5.63 12.27
CA TYR A 140 -17.60 -5.94 10.86
C TYR A 140 -16.14 -6.32 10.61
N ARG A 141 -15.92 -7.50 10.08
CA ARG A 141 -14.60 -8.00 9.72
C ARG A 141 -14.23 -7.50 8.33
N SER A 142 -13.24 -6.59 8.26
CA SER A 142 -12.81 -6.00 6.99
C SER A 142 -12.08 -6.98 6.08
N GLY A 143 -11.47 -7.99 6.68
CA GLY A 143 -10.54 -8.90 6.01
C GLY A 143 -9.16 -8.30 5.77
N ASP A 144 -8.91 -7.05 6.14
CA ASP A 144 -7.60 -6.41 6.05
C ASP A 144 -6.76 -6.73 7.29
N ILE A 145 -5.49 -7.06 7.07
CA ILE A 145 -4.52 -7.34 8.14
C ILE A 145 -3.64 -6.11 8.32
N CYS A 146 -3.62 -5.57 9.53
CA CYS A 146 -2.81 -4.40 9.90
C CYS A 146 -2.13 -4.61 11.24
N THR A 147 -1.05 -3.87 11.51
CA THR A 147 -0.52 -3.74 12.87
C THR A 147 -1.28 -2.68 13.65
N VAL A 148 -1.28 -2.78 14.98
CA VAL A 148 -1.87 -1.76 15.87
C VAL A 148 -0.82 -1.23 16.83
N HIS A 149 -0.91 0.07 17.18
CA HIS A 149 0.02 0.75 18.06
C HIS A 149 -0.76 1.56 19.10
N TYR A 150 -0.64 1.19 20.37
CA TYR A 150 -1.38 1.80 21.48
C TYR A 150 -0.59 2.90 22.19
N GLU A 151 0.73 2.96 22.01
CA GLU A 151 1.59 3.97 22.62
C GLU A 151 1.29 5.38 22.08
N GLN A 152 1.50 6.39 22.93
CA GLN A 152 1.32 7.78 22.55
C GLN A 152 2.21 8.14 21.34
N CYS A 153 1.60 8.80 20.35
CA CYS A 153 2.33 9.31 19.20
C CYS A 153 3.17 10.52 19.55
N THR A 154 4.31 10.69 18.89
CA THR A 154 5.19 11.87 19.04
C THR A 154 4.51 13.19 18.66
N CYS A 155 3.39 13.14 17.91
CA CYS A 155 2.53 14.30 17.64
C CYS A 155 1.69 14.74 18.85
N GLY A 156 1.75 14.03 19.98
CA GLY A 156 1.02 14.30 21.21
C GLY A 156 -0.35 13.61 21.33
N ARG A 157 -0.90 13.03 20.24
CA ARG A 157 -2.17 12.29 20.30
C ARG A 157 -2.01 10.97 21.03
N THR A 158 -3.05 10.60 21.77
CA THR A 158 -3.12 9.35 22.55
C THR A 158 -4.01 8.28 21.91
N THR A 159 -4.69 8.62 20.81
CA THR A 159 -5.52 7.65 20.09
C THR A 159 -4.64 6.56 19.49
N PRO A 160 -5.06 5.28 19.54
CA PRO A 160 -4.37 4.19 18.88
C PRO A 160 -4.15 4.50 17.39
N ARG A 161 -3.12 3.88 16.83
CA ARG A 161 -2.78 4.05 15.42
C ARG A 161 -2.82 2.69 14.71
N LEU A 162 -3.35 2.71 13.51
CA LEU A 162 -3.33 1.56 12.62
C LEU A 162 -2.14 1.67 11.68
N GLY A 163 -1.32 0.64 11.62
CA GLY A 163 -0.19 0.54 10.69
C GLY A 163 -0.66 0.34 9.24
N PRO A 164 0.28 0.21 8.31
CA PRO A 164 -0.03 -0.09 6.92
C PRO A 164 -0.83 -1.38 6.78
N VAL A 165 -1.63 -1.47 5.73
CA VAL A 165 -2.28 -2.73 5.35
C VAL A 165 -1.21 -3.68 4.84
N LEU A 166 -0.96 -4.75 5.57
CA LEU A 166 -0.02 -5.81 5.19
C LEU A 166 -0.58 -6.65 4.05
N GLY A 167 -1.89 -6.79 4.01
CA GLY A 167 -2.61 -7.51 2.95
C GLY A 167 -4.01 -7.91 3.40
N ARG A 168 -4.69 -8.70 2.56
CA ARG A 168 -6.01 -9.24 2.87
C ARG A 168 -5.93 -10.69 3.30
N LYS A 169 -6.69 -11.06 4.32
CA LYS A 169 -6.76 -12.42 4.86
C LYS A 169 -7.00 -13.47 3.77
N LYS A 170 -7.89 -13.18 2.82
CA LYS A 170 -8.20 -14.07 1.68
C LYS A 170 -7.09 -14.15 0.62
N GLN A 171 -6.13 -13.23 0.63
CA GLN A 171 -5.02 -13.16 -0.31
C GLN A 171 -3.69 -13.59 0.32
N MET A 172 -3.75 -14.10 1.53
CA MET A 172 -2.58 -14.60 2.25
C MET A 172 -2.05 -15.86 1.56
N ILE A 173 -0.76 -15.84 1.23
CA ILE A 173 -0.05 -16.95 0.58
C ILE A 173 0.78 -17.67 1.63
N LYS A 174 0.53 -18.96 1.84
CA LYS A 174 1.32 -19.79 2.77
C LYS A 174 2.37 -20.60 1.99
N TYR A 175 3.56 -20.04 1.86
CA TYR A 175 4.66 -20.67 1.11
C TYR A 175 5.71 -21.25 2.04
N LYS A 176 5.81 -22.60 2.10
CA LYS A 176 6.81 -23.34 2.89
C LYS A 176 6.99 -22.85 4.32
N GLY A 177 5.89 -22.56 5.02
CA GLY A 177 5.89 -22.06 6.39
C GLY A 177 6.09 -20.53 6.55
N THR A 178 6.27 -19.82 5.45
CA THR A 178 6.29 -18.35 5.44
C THR A 178 4.94 -17.82 4.97
N THR A 179 4.40 -16.85 5.71
CA THR A 179 3.20 -16.12 5.29
C THR A 179 3.61 -14.89 4.49
N LEU A 180 3.07 -14.75 3.30
CA LEU A 180 3.31 -13.63 2.41
C LEU A 180 1.99 -12.98 2.02
N PHE A 181 2.05 -11.68 1.77
CA PHE A 181 0.95 -10.91 1.20
C PHE A 181 1.36 -10.29 -0.14
N PRO A 182 0.45 -10.16 -1.11
CA PRO A 182 0.76 -9.59 -2.42
C PRO A 182 1.53 -8.26 -2.40
N PRO A 183 1.22 -7.28 -1.53
CA PRO A 183 1.94 -6.01 -1.51
C PRO A 183 3.45 -6.13 -1.33
N VAL A 184 3.91 -7.09 -0.53
CA VAL A 184 5.35 -7.32 -0.31
C VAL A 184 6.03 -7.86 -1.57
N ILE A 185 5.29 -8.69 -2.34
CA ILE A 185 5.77 -9.22 -3.62
C ILE A 185 5.85 -8.09 -4.66
N PHE A 186 4.84 -7.22 -4.70
CA PHE A 186 4.79 -6.08 -5.62
C PHE A 186 5.91 -5.08 -5.33
N ASP A 187 6.10 -4.67 -4.06
CA ASP A 187 7.21 -3.79 -3.66
C ASP A 187 8.59 -4.37 -4.03
N MET A 188 8.73 -5.69 -4.03
CA MET A 188 9.95 -6.36 -4.47
C MET A 188 10.14 -6.24 -5.99
N LEU A 189 9.09 -6.45 -6.78
CA LEU A 189 9.16 -6.40 -8.24
C LEU A 189 9.33 -4.96 -8.74
N ASP A 190 8.69 -4.00 -8.08
CA ASP A 190 8.76 -2.57 -8.42
C ASP A 190 10.15 -1.95 -8.25
N GLN A 191 11.07 -2.64 -7.54
CA GLN A 191 12.47 -2.21 -7.42
C GLN A 191 13.29 -2.43 -8.71
N PHE A 192 12.78 -3.22 -9.63
CA PHE A 192 13.46 -3.48 -10.91
C PHE A 192 12.90 -2.54 -11.98
N GLU A 193 13.64 -1.49 -12.31
CA GLU A 193 13.24 -0.50 -13.32
C GLU A 193 13.00 -1.13 -14.70
N GLU A 194 13.64 -2.27 -14.94
CA GLU A 194 13.54 -3.03 -16.18
C GLU A 194 12.20 -3.77 -16.32
N VAL A 195 11.43 -3.93 -15.23
CA VAL A 195 10.11 -4.58 -15.24
C VAL A 195 9.05 -3.55 -15.61
N THR A 196 8.42 -3.73 -16.74
CA THR A 196 7.35 -2.83 -17.22
C THR A 196 5.99 -3.24 -16.71
N THR A 197 5.74 -4.55 -16.69
CA THR A 197 4.47 -5.13 -16.24
C THR A 197 4.71 -6.53 -15.68
N TYR A 198 3.91 -6.92 -14.70
CA TYR A 198 3.98 -8.26 -14.14
C TYR A 198 2.61 -8.79 -13.71
N VAL A 199 2.50 -10.12 -13.68
CA VAL A 199 1.37 -10.84 -13.07
C VAL A 199 1.94 -11.86 -12.09
N VAL A 200 1.40 -11.86 -10.87
CA VAL A 200 1.73 -12.86 -9.85
C VAL A 200 0.57 -13.83 -9.71
N GLU A 201 0.83 -15.09 -10.03
CA GLU A 201 -0.09 -16.20 -9.84
C GLU A 201 0.28 -16.96 -8.57
N ALA A 202 -0.66 -17.09 -7.66
CA ALA A 202 -0.53 -17.97 -6.51
C ALA A 202 -1.53 -19.13 -6.66
N SER A 203 -1.03 -20.35 -6.58
CA SER A 203 -1.83 -21.57 -6.67
C SER A 203 -1.43 -22.56 -5.59
N THR A 204 -2.37 -23.33 -5.09
CA THR A 204 -2.10 -24.37 -4.10
C THR A 204 -2.00 -25.73 -4.81
N ASN A 205 -0.92 -26.45 -4.57
CA ASN A 205 -0.71 -27.77 -5.15
C ASN A 205 -1.52 -28.87 -4.42
N GLU A 206 -1.50 -30.08 -4.96
CA GLU A 206 -2.21 -31.25 -4.42
C GLU A 206 -1.83 -31.58 -2.95
N TYR A 207 -0.66 -31.11 -2.50
CA TYR A 207 -0.14 -31.32 -1.13
C TYR A 207 -0.47 -30.15 -0.18
N GLY A 208 -1.29 -29.17 -0.62
CA GLY A 208 -1.67 -28.01 0.19
C GLY A 208 -0.56 -26.95 0.33
N ASN A 209 0.50 -27.02 -0.48
CA ASN A 209 1.55 -26.00 -0.50
C ASN A 209 1.26 -24.99 -1.61
N ASP A 210 1.41 -23.72 -1.28
CA ASP A 210 1.28 -22.68 -2.27
C ASP A 210 2.51 -22.62 -3.19
N HIS A 211 2.24 -22.38 -4.45
CA HIS A 211 3.23 -22.16 -5.50
C HIS A 211 3.05 -20.74 -6.05
N ILE A 212 4.16 -20.03 -6.17
CA ILE A 212 4.16 -18.66 -6.69
C ILE A 212 4.84 -18.67 -8.05
N ARG A 213 4.12 -18.17 -9.05
CA ARG A 213 4.63 -17.92 -10.40
C ARG A 213 4.51 -16.44 -10.71
N VAL A 214 5.59 -15.88 -11.23
CA VAL A 214 5.65 -14.47 -11.64
C VAL A 214 5.89 -14.41 -13.14
N TYR A 215 4.93 -13.86 -13.85
CA TYR A 215 5.06 -13.52 -15.27
C TYR A 215 5.55 -12.09 -15.37
N LEU A 216 6.60 -11.88 -16.16
CA LEU A 216 7.24 -10.57 -16.31
C LEU A 216 7.28 -10.17 -17.78
N ASP A 217 6.95 -8.91 -18.04
CA ASP A 217 7.30 -8.24 -19.28
C ASP A 217 8.49 -7.32 -18.99
N ALA A 218 9.63 -7.64 -19.62
CA ALA A 218 10.87 -6.92 -19.41
C ALA A 218 11.67 -6.86 -20.71
N ASP A 219 12.21 -5.68 -21.01
CA ASP A 219 12.97 -5.39 -22.24
C ASP A 219 14.46 -5.74 -22.03
N LEU A 220 14.78 -7.04 -21.78
CA LEU A 220 16.15 -7.48 -21.50
C LEU A 220 16.49 -8.91 -21.90
N ASP A 221 17.81 -9.17 -21.93
CA ASP A 221 18.42 -10.48 -22.19
C ASP A 221 18.09 -11.47 -21.07
N ARG A 222 17.44 -12.58 -21.42
CA ARG A 222 16.47 -13.33 -20.61
C ARG A 222 16.99 -14.11 -19.42
N PHE A 223 18.23 -14.54 -19.40
CA PHE A 223 18.71 -15.53 -18.41
C PHE A 223 19.21 -14.88 -17.11
N ASP A 224 20.00 -13.84 -17.20
CA ASP A 224 20.59 -13.18 -16.03
C ASP A 224 19.53 -12.42 -15.20
N PHE A 225 18.50 -11.87 -15.87
CA PHE A 225 17.48 -11.09 -15.20
C PHE A 225 16.53 -11.95 -14.34
N ALA A 226 16.04 -13.07 -14.88
CA ALA A 226 15.22 -14.00 -14.11
C ALA A 226 15.98 -14.56 -12.88
N TYR A 227 17.28 -14.79 -13.01
CA TYR A 227 18.14 -15.22 -11.92
C TYR A 227 18.26 -14.10 -10.84
N LYS A 228 18.51 -12.87 -11.24
CA LYS A 228 18.60 -11.70 -10.36
C LYS A 228 17.34 -11.52 -9.51
N ILE A 229 16.15 -11.63 -10.14
CA ILE A 229 14.88 -11.57 -9.43
C ILE A 229 14.74 -12.73 -8.44
N LYS A 230 15.04 -13.96 -8.85
CA LYS A 230 14.97 -15.14 -7.95
C LYS A 230 15.84 -14.98 -6.71
N GLU A 231 17.06 -14.48 -6.88
CA GLU A 231 17.97 -14.24 -5.75
C GLU A 231 17.46 -13.13 -4.83
N ALA A 232 16.85 -12.07 -5.37
CA ALA A 232 16.21 -11.02 -4.56
C ALA A 232 15.05 -11.57 -3.73
N PHE A 233 14.18 -12.38 -4.33
CA PHE A 233 13.08 -13.05 -3.63
C PHE A 233 13.59 -13.98 -2.52
N LYS A 234 14.62 -14.78 -2.82
CA LYS A 234 15.24 -15.71 -1.87
C LYS A 234 15.88 -14.96 -0.70
N GLY A 235 16.59 -13.87 -0.98
CA GLY A 235 17.29 -13.08 0.04
C GLY A 235 16.35 -12.34 0.98
N ARG A 236 15.29 -11.75 0.47
CA ARG A 236 14.38 -10.90 1.26
C ARG A 236 13.15 -11.64 1.78
N LEU A 237 12.54 -12.46 0.95
CA LEU A 237 11.26 -13.10 1.27
C LEU A 237 11.41 -14.59 1.63
N ARG A 238 12.62 -15.16 1.49
CA ARG A 238 12.90 -16.58 1.68
C ARG A 238 12.04 -17.50 0.80
N VAL A 239 11.62 -16.97 -0.34
CA VAL A 239 10.77 -17.63 -1.32
C VAL A 239 11.51 -17.71 -2.64
N THR A 240 11.31 -18.78 -3.39
CA THR A 240 11.87 -18.95 -4.73
C THR A 240 10.69 -19.15 -5.70
N PRO A 241 10.17 -18.06 -6.31
CA PRO A 241 9.09 -18.19 -7.28
C PRO A 241 9.58 -18.80 -8.58
N GLU A 242 8.67 -19.36 -9.34
CA GLU A 242 8.90 -19.62 -10.76
C GLU A 242 8.81 -18.30 -11.52
N ILE A 243 9.86 -17.93 -12.25
CA ILE A 243 9.87 -16.71 -13.08
C ILE A 243 9.67 -17.13 -14.53
N GLN A 244 8.68 -16.55 -15.17
CA GLN A 244 8.40 -16.73 -16.58
C GLN A 244 8.44 -15.38 -17.28
N LEU A 245 9.41 -15.21 -18.18
CA LEU A 245 9.48 -14.03 -19.03
C LEU A 245 8.48 -14.20 -20.18
N SER A 246 7.54 -13.29 -20.28
CA SER A 246 6.51 -13.29 -21.32
C SER A 246 6.94 -12.36 -22.46
N LEU A 247 6.73 -12.81 -23.71
CA LEU A 247 6.86 -12.00 -24.92
C LEU A 247 5.51 -11.45 -25.39
N ILE A 248 4.45 -11.78 -24.70
CA ILE A 248 3.10 -11.34 -25.05
C ILE A 248 2.77 -10.23 -24.07
N HIS A 249 2.46 -9.05 -24.59
CA HIS A 249 1.92 -7.96 -23.79
C HIS A 249 0.81 -8.53 -22.90
N ILE A 250 1.02 -8.41 -21.57
CA ILE A 250 -0.01 -8.73 -20.58
C ILE A 250 -0.98 -7.54 -20.61
N SER A 251 -1.65 -7.38 -21.76
CA SER A 251 -2.69 -6.37 -21.95
C SER A 251 -3.96 -7.14 -22.34
N GLU A 252 -4.75 -7.42 -21.32
CA GLU A 252 -6.22 -7.40 -21.39
C GLU A 252 -6.79 -7.65 -20.00
#